data_a43195a12efe89032971fe2bd7cc40d5
#
_entry.id   a43195a12efe89032971fe2bd7cc40d5
#
_cell.length_a   1.000
_cell.length_b   1.000
_cell.length_c   1.000
_cell.angle_alpha   90.00
_cell.angle_beta   90.00
_cell.angle_gamma   90.00
#
_symmetry.space_group_name_H-M   'P 1'
#
loop_
_entity.id
_entity.type
_entity.pdbx_description
1 polymer ?
#
loop_
_entity_poly.entity_id
_entity_poly.type
_entity_poly.pdbx_seq_one_letter_code
_entity_poly.pdbx_strand_id
1 'polypeptide(L)'
;MSLQVEKMEKNMAKLTIEVSAEDLDKAMQNAYQKAKGRISIPGFRKGKAPRKMIEQMYGKGVFLEDAANALIPEHYSKALAECDLEIVSQPKIDVTQVEPGKPFIFTAEVATKPEVTLGDYKGLEVPKSETEVTDEEVEAELKKEQEKNSRTITVEDRAAQNGDTATIDFEGFVDGEAFEGGKGTDYPLTLGSNTFIPGFEEQLVGANTGDHVEVKVTFPEEYQAKELAGKEAVFQCDVKKIEAKELPELDDDFAKDVSEFDTLAEYKEDVKKNLTEKKAEDARRAKEDAAVDKVIENAQMDIPEAMIETQTRQMLDDFARRMQSQGLSMEQYFQFTGQSVDKMMEDMKPQALKRIQTRLVFEKIAEVENIQPTEDEVNEEISKMAEMYKMEADKLKDLIGENEMEQMKKDMAVQKAVTLVADAAVEA
;
A
#
# COMPACT_ATOMS: atom_id res chain seq x y z
N MET A 1 6.81 -20.31 36.31
CA MET A 1 6.86 -20.53 34.86
C MET A 1 8.18 -21.21 34.53
N SER A 2 8.21 -22.19 33.65
CA SER A 2 9.46 -22.67 33.04
C SER A 2 9.41 -22.47 31.55
N LEU A 3 10.54 -22.13 30.94
CA LEU A 3 10.73 -21.91 29.53
C LEU A 3 11.79 -22.88 28.99
N GLN A 4 11.47 -23.59 27.92
CA GLN A 4 12.43 -24.37 27.16
C GLN A 4 12.45 -23.83 25.73
N VAL A 5 13.66 -23.61 25.21
CA VAL A 5 13.88 -23.06 23.88
C VAL A 5 14.59 -24.12 23.04
N GLU A 6 13.95 -24.55 21.95
CA GLU A 6 14.50 -25.48 20.97
C GLU A 6 14.69 -24.74 19.64
N LYS A 7 15.94 -24.66 19.17
CA LYS A 7 16.25 -24.13 17.86
C LYS A 7 15.91 -25.16 16.79
N MET A 8 15.17 -24.74 15.79
CA MET A 8 14.77 -25.57 14.65
C MET A 8 15.53 -25.14 13.37
N GLU A 9 15.41 -25.91 12.32
CA GLU A 9 15.95 -25.54 11.02
C GLU A 9 15.29 -24.28 10.43
N LYS A 10 15.94 -23.63 9.47
CA LYS A 10 15.43 -22.46 8.74
C LYS A 10 15.09 -21.27 9.64
N ASN A 11 15.95 -20.97 10.59
CA ASN A 11 15.77 -19.85 11.53
C ASN A 11 14.42 -19.86 12.26
N MET A 12 13.94 -21.07 12.61
CA MET A 12 12.77 -21.25 13.45
C MET A 12 13.18 -21.64 14.87
N ALA A 13 12.34 -21.30 15.83
CA ALA A 13 12.50 -21.74 17.22
C ALA A 13 11.15 -22.17 17.78
N LYS A 14 11.18 -23.16 18.68
CA LYS A 14 10.02 -23.63 19.42
C LYS A 14 10.22 -23.32 20.89
N LEU A 15 9.34 -22.48 21.42
CA LEU A 15 9.27 -22.12 22.82
C LEU A 15 8.23 -23.02 23.49
N THR A 16 8.65 -23.83 24.46
CA THR A 16 7.74 -24.62 25.30
C THR A 16 7.61 -23.91 26.63
N ILE A 17 6.38 -23.45 26.94
CA ILE A 17 6.05 -22.64 28.11
C ILE A 17 5.17 -23.45 29.02
N GLU A 18 5.64 -23.65 30.26
CA GLU A 18 4.91 -24.35 31.32
C GLU A 18 4.46 -23.36 32.39
N VAL A 19 3.15 -23.30 32.58
CA VAL A 19 2.48 -22.48 33.60
C VAL A 19 2.06 -23.37 34.77
N SER A 20 2.24 -22.93 35.99
CA SER A 20 1.91 -23.74 37.15
C SER A 20 0.42 -24.09 37.26
N ALA A 21 0.11 -25.26 37.83
CA ALA A 21 -1.28 -25.66 38.07
C ALA A 21 -2.05 -24.65 38.94
N GLU A 22 -1.35 -23.95 39.84
CA GLU A 22 -1.94 -22.92 40.70
C GLU A 22 -2.38 -21.69 39.87
N ASP A 23 -1.56 -21.26 38.91
CA ASP A 23 -1.90 -20.11 38.09
C ASP A 23 -3.02 -20.46 37.10
N LEU A 24 -3.05 -21.70 36.59
CA LEU A 24 -4.17 -22.19 35.79
C LEU A 24 -5.47 -22.18 36.62
N ASP A 25 -5.45 -22.64 37.90
CA ASP A 25 -6.64 -22.63 38.75
C ASP A 25 -7.11 -21.20 39.08
N LYS A 26 -6.17 -20.26 39.32
CA LYS A 26 -6.49 -18.82 39.47
C LYS A 26 -7.15 -18.26 38.19
N ALA A 27 -6.61 -18.59 37.03
CA ALA A 27 -7.19 -18.15 35.76
C ALA A 27 -8.58 -18.74 35.51
N MET A 28 -8.80 -20.03 35.83
CA MET A 28 -10.11 -20.66 35.79
C MET A 28 -11.09 -19.99 36.77
N GLN A 29 -10.61 -19.59 37.97
CA GLN A 29 -11.44 -18.85 38.91
C GLN A 29 -11.84 -17.47 38.37
N ASN A 30 -10.94 -16.78 37.68
CA ASN A 30 -11.22 -15.51 37.03
C ASN A 30 -12.21 -15.68 35.89
N ALA A 31 -12.04 -16.72 35.06
CA ALA A 31 -12.97 -17.07 33.98
C ALA A 31 -14.36 -17.34 34.51
N TYR A 32 -14.47 -18.14 35.60
CA TYR A 32 -15.74 -18.35 36.32
C TYR A 32 -16.37 -17.02 36.76
N GLN A 33 -15.59 -16.09 37.38
CA GLN A 33 -16.13 -14.81 37.85
C GLN A 33 -16.71 -13.96 36.69
N LYS A 34 -16.06 -13.99 35.52
CA LYS A 34 -16.54 -13.30 34.28
C LYS A 34 -17.79 -13.97 33.72
N ALA A 35 -17.83 -15.32 33.71
CA ALA A 35 -18.87 -16.09 33.04
C ALA A 35 -20.11 -16.36 33.90
N LYS A 36 -19.99 -16.39 35.26
CA LYS A 36 -21.07 -16.80 36.19
C LYS A 36 -22.39 -16.04 35.98
N GLY A 37 -22.30 -14.77 35.57
CA GLY A 37 -23.49 -13.93 35.28
C GLY A 37 -24.29 -14.35 34.06
N ARG A 38 -23.70 -15.14 33.16
CA ARG A 38 -24.32 -15.63 31.93
C ARG A 38 -24.84 -17.08 32.07
N ILE A 39 -24.31 -17.83 33.02
CA ILE A 39 -24.65 -19.25 33.23
C ILE A 39 -25.86 -19.38 34.15
N SER A 40 -26.84 -20.17 33.73
CA SER A 40 -28.03 -20.52 34.51
C SER A 40 -27.98 -21.99 34.91
N ILE A 41 -28.13 -22.28 36.20
CA ILE A 41 -28.16 -23.63 36.75
C ILE A 41 -29.49 -23.84 37.48
N PRO A 42 -30.21 -24.95 37.26
CA PRO A 42 -31.38 -25.27 38.02
C PRO A 42 -31.13 -25.30 39.53
N GLY A 43 -31.97 -24.63 40.30
CA GLY A 43 -31.84 -24.52 41.76
C GLY A 43 -30.99 -23.35 42.26
N PHE A 44 -30.34 -22.59 41.38
CA PHE A 44 -29.55 -21.41 41.73
C PHE A 44 -30.05 -20.15 41.01
N ARG A 45 -30.06 -19.04 41.75
CA ARG A 45 -30.29 -17.74 41.11
C ARG A 45 -29.12 -17.44 40.16
N LYS A 46 -29.44 -16.88 38.98
CA LYS A 46 -28.47 -16.52 37.97
C LYS A 46 -27.28 -15.72 38.56
N GLY A 47 -26.05 -16.16 38.29
CA GLY A 47 -24.81 -15.57 38.81
C GLY A 47 -24.44 -15.94 40.27
N LYS A 48 -25.21 -16.82 40.94
CA LYS A 48 -24.96 -17.25 42.31
C LYS A 48 -24.57 -18.74 42.45
N ALA A 49 -24.54 -19.48 41.37
CA ALA A 49 -24.10 -20.88 41.36
C ALA A 49 -22.59 -20.96 41.66
N PRO A 50 -22.13 -21.77 42.60
CA PRO A 50 -20.70 -21.98 42.88
C PRO A 50 -19.98 -22.63 41.67
N ARG A 51 -18.67 -22.32 41.48
CA ARG A 51 -17.85 -22.90 40.41
C ARG A 51 -17.97 -24.42 40.33
N LYS A 52 -17.83 -25.12 41.45
CA LYS A 52 -17.94 -26.60 41.53
C LYS A 52 -19.26 -27.15 41.00
N MET A 53 -20.36 -26.44 41.19
CA MET A 53 -21.67 -26.87 40.65
C MET A 53 -21.75 -26.71 39.15
N ILE A 54 -21.14 -25.65 38.62
CA ILE A 54 -21.05 -25.43 37.16
C ILE A 54 -20.17 -26.52 36.52
N GLU A 55 -19.00 -26.79 37.12
CA GLU A 55 -18.07 -27.83 36.68
C GLU A 55 -18.68 -29.25 36.74
N GLN A 56 -19.56 -29.54 37.73
CA GLN A 56 -20.28 -30.83 37.77
C GLN A 56 -21.30 -30.98 36.66
N MET A 57 -21.93 -29.88 36.26
CA MET A 57 -23.00 -29.91 35.27
C MET A 57 -22.48 -29.83 33.81
N TYR A 58 -21.48 -28.99 33.60
CA TYR A 58 -20.95 -28.71 32.28
C TYR A 58 -19.56 -29.34 32.02
N GLY A 59 -19.01 -30.05 33.01
CA GLY A 59 -17.68 -30.64 32.96
C GLY A 59 -16.61 -29.77 33.58
N LYS A 60 -15.55 -30.44 34.10
CA LYS A 60 -14.41 -29.77 34.77
C LYS A 60 -13.63 -28.82 33.85
N GLY A 61 -13.80 -28.95 32.56
CA GLY A 61 -13.12 -28.15 31.53
C GLY A 61 -13.82 -26.88 31.11
N VAL A 62 -15.02 -26.59 31.63
CA VAL A 62 -15.88 -25.49 31.19
C VAL A 62 -15.22 -24.10 31.18
N PHE A 63 -14.20 -23.88 32.02
CA PHE A 63 -13.45 -22.63 32.12
C PHE A 63 -12.01 -22.73 31.62
N LEU A 64 -11.60 -23.89 31.10
CA LEU A 64 -10.21 -24.11 30.67
C LEU A 64 -9.86 -23.28 29.45
N GLU A 65 -10.72 -23.19 28.48
CA GLU A 65 -10.48 -22.42 27.25
C GLU A 65 -10.30 -20.92 27.55
N ASP A 66 -11.23 -20.35 28.34
CA ASP A 66 -11.15 -18.95 28.75
C ASP A 66 -9.90 -18.68 29.60
N ALA A 67 -9.52 -19.63 30.47
CA ALA A 67 -8.32 -19.55 31.29
C ALA A 67 -7.05 -19.62 30.45
N ALA A 68 -6.97 -20.57 29.51
CA ALA A 68 -5.85 -20.71 28.59
C ALA A 68 -5.66 -19.46 27.73
N ASN A 69 -6.75 -18.96 27.13
CA ASN A 69 -6.73 -17.75 26.31
C ASN A 69 -6.30 -16.49 27.10
N ALA A 70 -6.55 -16.45 28.40
CA ALA A 70 -6.07 -15.35 29.25
C ALA A 70 -4.59 -15.51 29.65
N LEU A 71 -4.10 -16.75 29.85
CA LEU A 71 -2.74 -17.03 30.29
C LEU A 71 -1.71 -16.98 29.16
N ILE A 72 -2.09 -17.38 27.93
CA ILE A 72 -1.17 -17.46 26.79
C ILE A 72 -0.48 -16.11 26.53
N PRO A 73 -1.17 -14.96 26.34
CA PRO A 73 -0.52 -13.69 26.05
C PRO A 73 0.42 -13.23 27.16
N GLU A 74 -0.02 -13.40 28.43
CA GLU A 74 0.76 -12.98 29.60
C GLU A 74 2.06 -13.77 29.72
N HIS A 75 1.97 -15.11 29.64
CA HIS A 75 3.14 -15.96 29.81
C HIS A 75 4.05 -15.99 28.60
N TYR A 76 3.50 -15.80 27.40
CA TYR A 76 4.28 -15.60 26.17
C TYR A 76 5.13 -14.32 26.26
N SER A 77 4.53 -13.18 26.68
CA SER A 77 5.29 -11.93 26.86
C SER A 77 6.43 -12.08 27.90
N LYS A 78 6.18 -12.82 28.98
CA LYS A 78 7.23 -13.10 29.96
C LYS A 78 8.33 -14.00 29.40
N ALA A 79 7.95 -15.00 28.59
CA ALA A 79 8.90 -15.89 27.92
C ALA A 79 9.79 -15.13 26.93
N LEU A 80 9.22 -14.17 26.20
CA LEU A 80 9.99 -13.28 25.31
C LEU A 80 11.03 -12.44 26.06
N ALA A 81 10.69 -11.94 27.25
CA ALA A 81 11.61 -11.16 28.06
C ALA A 81 12.75 -11.99 28.69
N GLU A 82 12.54 -13.32 28.86
CA GLU A 82 13.54 -14.25 29.39
C GLU A 82 14.39 -14.92 28.27
N CYS A 83 14.01 -14.75 27.02
CA CYS A 83 14.62 -15.42 25.86
C CYS A 83 15.56 -14.46 25.13
N ASP A 84 16.80 -14.89 24.86
CA ASP A 84 17.83 -14.12 24.14
C ASP A 84 17.65 -14.15 22.60
N LEU A 85 16.47 -14.58 22.10
CA LEU A 85 16.21 -14.69 20.67
C LEU A 85 15.50 -13.44 20.15
N GLU A 86 15.99 -12.88 19.06
CA GLU A 86 15.30 -11.82 18.31
C GLU A 86 14.20 -12.45 17.44
N ILE A 87 12.96 -12.40 17.95
CA ILE A 87 11.79 -13.00 17.30
C ILE A 87 11.20 -12.00 16.30
N VAL A 88 10.98 -12.47 15.07
CA VAL A 88 10.56 -11.64 13.92
C VAL A 88 9.24 -12.07 13.28
N SER A 89 8.51 -12.99 13.92
CA SER A 89 7.19 -13.42 13.44
C SER A 89 6.16 -13.47 14.57
N GLN A 90 4.90 -13.53 14.18
CA GLN A 90 3.84 -13.89 15.13
C GLN A 90 4.00 -15.36 15.57
N PRO A 91 3.72 -15.69 16.84
CA PRO A 91 3.82 -17.07 17.30
C PRO A 91 2.68 -17.93 16.75
N LYS A 92 3.02 -19.13 16.28
CA LYS A 92 2.04 -20.19 16.07
C LYS A 92 1.88 -20.96 17.37
N ILE A 93 0.76 -20.72 18.07
CA ILE A 93 0.48 -21.30 19.38
C ILE A 93 -0.18 -22.67 19.23
N ASP A 94 0.33 -23.68 19.94
CA ASP A 94 -0.30 -24.97 20.10
C ASP A 94 -0.37 -25.36 21.59
N VAL A 95 -1.51 -25.87 22.02
CA VAL A 95 -1.73 -26.26 23.43
C VAL A 95 -1.47 -27.75 23.60
N THR A 96 -0.36 -28.07 24.26
CA THR A 96 0.07 -29.46 24.46
C THR A 96 -0.64 -30.10 25.68
N GLN A 97 -0.84 -29.35 26.76
CA GLN A 97 -1.50 -29.85 27.96
C GLN A 97 -2.35 -28.76 28.60
N VAL A 98 -3.66 -29.02 28.76
CA VAL A 98 -4.58 -28.18 29.52
C VAL A 98 -5.58 -29.03 30.31
N GLU A 99 -5.22 -29.39 31.55
CA GLU A 99 -6.05 -30.22 32.43
C GLU A 99 -6.12 -29.61 33.84
N PRO A 100 -7.31 -29.66 34.49
CA PRO A 100 -7.44 -29.18 35.88
C PRO A 100 -6.50 -29.93 36.81
N GLY A 101 -5.73 -29.18 37.61
CA GLY A 101 -4.79 -29.74 38.62
C GLY A 101 -3.44 -30.19 38.04
N LYS A 102 -3.22 -30.05 36.74
CA LYS A 102 -1.92 -30.25 36.10
C LYS A 102 -1.37 -28.90 35.60
N PRO A 103 -0.04 -28.81 35.37
CA PRO A 103 0.53 -27.63 34.71
C PRO A 103 -0.09 -27.42 33.36
N PHE A 104 -0.29 -26.16 32.96
CA PHE A 104 -0.69 -25.77 31.60
C PHE A 104 0.54 -25.63 30.74
N ILE A 105 0.62 -26.39 29.66
CA ILE A 105 1.77 -26.39 28.74
C ILE A 105 1.28 -26.03 27.35
N PHE A 106 1.90 -25.03 26.78
CA PHE A 106 1.71 -24.66 25.38
C PHE A 106 3.03 -24.40 24.68
N THR A 107 3.05 -24.57 23.39
CA THR A 107 4.21 -24.28 22.55
C THR A 107 3.92 -23.09 21.65
N ALA A 108 4.96 -22.30 21.39
CA ALA A 108 4.94 -21.21 20.43
C ALA A 108 6.06 -21.44 19.42
N GLU A 109 5.70 -21.70 18.17
CA GLU A 109 6.65 -21.75 17.07
C GLU A 109 6.80 -20.34 16.49
N VAL A 110 8.06 -19.87 16.42
CA VAL A 110 8.40 -18.50 16.03
C VAL A 110 9.58 -18.51 15.04
N ALA A 111 9.63 -17.50 14.16
CA ALA A 111 10.81 -17.24 13.39
C ALA A 111 11.76 -16.31 14.15
N THR A 112 13.04 -16.63 14.11
CA THR A 112 14.12 -15.81 14.62
C THR A 112 14.79 -15.05 13.48
N LYS A 113 15.39 -13.90 13.80
CA LYS A 113 16.09 -13.06 12.82
C LYS A 113 17.18 -13.87 12.14
N PRO A 114 17.17 -13.93 10.77
CA PRO A 114 18.19 -14.66 10.02
C PRO A 114 19.55 -13.98 10.14
N GLU A 115 20.61 -14.78 10.11
CA GLU A 115 21.96 -14.27 9.91
C GLU A 115 22.14 -13.87 8.44
N VAL A 116 22.80 -12.73 8.22
CA VAL A 116 23.11 -12.20 6.89
C VAL A 116 24.61 -12.27 6.65
N THR A 117 25.00 -12.94 5.57
CA THR A 117 26.35 -12.90 5.04
C THR A 117 26.40 -11.87 3.92
N LEU A 118 27.12 -10.77 4.13
CA LEU A 118 27.29 -9.73 3.14
C LEU A 118 28.25 -10.18 2.04
N GLY A 119 27.90 -9.85 0.78
CA GLY A 119 28.85 -9.85 -0.33
C GLY A 119 29.46 -8.46 -0.55
N ASP A 120 29.85 -8.17 -1.77
CA ASP A 120 30.34 -6.84 -2.14
C ASP A 120 29.18 -5.84 -2.15
N TYR A 121 29.30 -4.77 -1.37
CA TYR A 121 28.28 -3.71 -1.25
C TYR A 121 28.85 -2.31 -1.50
N LYS A 122 30.14 -2.15 -1.82
CA LYS A 122 30.78 -0.88 -2.23
C LYS A 122 31.27 -0.98 -3.67
N GLY A 123 31.19 0.14 -4.39
CA GLY A 123 31.66 0.22 -5.77
C GLY A 123 30.83 -0.58 -6.76
N LEU A 124 29.54 -0.78 -6.47
CA LEU A 124 28.62 -1.48 -7.37
C LEU A 124 28.33 -0.65 -8.60
N GLU A 125 28.30 -1.27 -9.76
CA GLU A 125 27.91 -0.59 -11.00
C GLU A 125 26.39 -0.50 -11.08
N VAL A 126 25.88 0.71 -11.25
CA VAL A 126 24.43 0.98 -11.37
C VAL A 126 24.14 1.73 -12.67
N PRO A 127 22.96 1.56 -13.27
CA PRO A 127 22.58 2.30 -14.46
C PRO A 127 22.63 3.81 -14.22
N LYS A 128 23.16 4.55 -15.19
CA LYS A 128 23.15 6.01 -15.17
C LYS A 128 21.75 6.51 -15.55
N SER A 129 21.18 7.37 -14.72
CA SER A 129 19.93 8.06 -15.01
C SER A 129 20.16 9.41 -15.65
N GLU A 130 19.31 9.77 -16.61
CA GLU A 130 19.36 11.10 -17.24
C GLU A 130 18.77 12.14 -16.28
N THR A 131 19.58 13.18 -16.00
CA THR A 131 19.18 14.30 -15.15
C THR A 131 19.03 15.62 -15.91
N GLU A 132 19.46 15.65 -17.18
CA GLU A 132 19.32 16.84 -18.01
C GLU A 132 17.87 17.09 -18.39
N VAL A 133 17.42 18.34 -18.24
CA VAL A 133 16.10 18.80 -18.64
C VAL A 133 16.24 19.48 -20.00
N THR A 134 15.51 18.94 -20.98
CA THR A 134 15.47 19.52 -22.33
C THR A 134 14.45 20.67 -22.39
N ASP A 135 14.64 21.56 -23.33
CA ASP A 135 13.68 22.67 -23.54
C ASP A 135 12.31 22.12 -24.01
N GLU A 136 12.29 20.95 -24.71
CA GLU A 136 11.07 20.26 -25.11
C GLU A 136 10.24 19.78 -23.90
N GLU A 137 10.89 19.33 -22.82
CA GLU A 137 10.20 18.93 -21.59
C GLU A 137 9.62 20.15 -20.87
N VAL A 138 10.32 21.26 -20.87
CA VAL A 138 9.79 22.53 -20.33
C VAL A 138 8.56 22.97 -21.12
N GLU A 139 8.63 22.93 -22.45
CA GLU A 139 7.49 23.25 -23.30
C GLU A 139 6.30 22.30 -23.10
N ALA A 140 6.57 21.01 -22.92
CA ALA A 140 5.55 20.02 -22.64
C ALA A 140 4.84 20.27 -21.29
N GLU A 141 5.58 20.70 -20.25
CA GLU A 141 5.00 21.03 -18.95
C GLU A 141 4.18 22.32 -19.01
N LEU A 142 4.68 23.34 -19.70
CA LEU A 142 3.91 24.57 -19.98
C LEU A 142 2.63 24.30 -20.74
N LYS A 143 2.69 23.39 -21.71
CA LYS A 143 1.51 22.98 -22.47
C LYS A 143 0.48 22.26 -21.62
N LYS A 144 0.89 21.42 -20.71
CA LYS A 144 -0.02 20.78 -19.74
C LYS A 144 -0.71 21.83 -18.86
N GLU A 145 0.04 22.81 -18.37
CA GLU A 145 -0.54 23.89 -17.56
C GLU A 145 -1.47 24.77 -18.40
N GLN A 146 -1.14 25.02 -19.67
CA GLN A 146 -1.99 25.70 -20.64
C GLN A 146 -3.32 24.93 -20.88
N GLU A 147 -3.24 23.60 -21.05
CA GLU A 147 -4.42 22.74 -21.23
C GLU A 147 -5.32 22.72 -19.98
N LYS A 148 -4.73 22.73 -18.79
CA LYS A 148 -5.43 22.78 -17.52
C LYS A 148 -6.20 24.11 -17.32
N ASN A 149 -5.62 25.19 -17.82
CA ASN A 149 -6.20 26.53 -17.76
C ASN A 149 -6.99 26.91 -19.04
N SER A 150 -7.28 25.92 -19.91
CA SER A 150 -8.06 26.13 -21.12
C SER A 150 -9.50 26.51 -20.80
N ARG A 151 -10.09 27.36 -21.66
CA ARG A 151 -11.51 27.72 -21.61
C ARG A 151 -12.30 26.87 -22.60
N THR A 152 -13.47 26.44 -22.21
CA THR A 152 -14.39 25.77 -23.14
C THR A 152 -15.25 26.84 -23.83
N ILE A 153 -15.13 26.93 -25.16
CA ILE A 153 -15.94 27.83 -25.97
C ILE A 153 -16.86 27.02 -26.87
N THR A 154 -18.09 27.53 -27.10
CA THR A 154 -19.00 26.95 -28.09
C THR A 154 -18.58 27.37 -29.49
N VAL A 155 -18.48 26.38 -30.38
CA VAL A 155 -18.10 26.60 -31.77
C VAL A 155 -19.36 26.59 -32.64
N GLU A 156 -19.67 27.74 -33.28
CA GLU A 156 -20.84 27.90 -34.16
C GLU A 156 -20.45 28.21 -35.59
N ASP A 157 -19.22 28.63 -35.81
CA ASP A 157 -18.74 29.21 -37.08
C ASP A 157 -17.87 28.27 -37.90
N ARG A 158 -17.53 27.09 -37.41
CA ARG A 158 -16.74 26.07 -38.08
C ARG A 158 -17.21 24.65 -37.77
N ALA A 159 -16.83 23.73 -38.64
CA ALA A 159 -17.03 22.31 -38.41
C ALA A 159 -16.15 21.78 -37.27
N ALA A 160 -16.57 20.66 -36.67
CA ALA A 160 -15.87 19.93 -35.63
C ALA A 160 -14.49 19.47 -36.07
N GLN A 161 -13.51 19.62 -35.21
CA GLN A 161 -12.13 19.23 -35.45
C GLN A 161 -11.66 18.24 -34.38
N ASN A 162 -10.54 17.58 -34.62
CA ASN A 162 -9.90 16.72 -33.64
C ASN A 162 -9.53 17.55 -32.40
N GLY A 163 -9.88 17.07 -31.19
CA GLY A 163 -9.72 17.77 -29.94
C GLY A 163 -10.97 18.53 -29.47
N ASP A 164 -11.96 18.78 -30.34
CA ASP A 164 -13.23 19.36 -29.94
C ASP A 164 -14.09 18.32 -29.21
N THR A 165 -14.97 18.81 -28.31
CA THR A 165 -15.98 17.99 -27.64
C THR A 165 -17.32 18.20 -28.33
N ALA A 166 -17.82 17.19 -29.02
CA ALA A 166 -19.16 17.18 -29.63
C ALA A 166 -20.16 16.58 -28.63
N THR A 167 -21.20 17.34 -28.30
CA THR A 167 -22.36 16.77 -27.57
C THR A 167 -23.28 16.16 -28.63
N ILE A 168 -23.44 14.83 -28.57
CA ILE A 168 -24.18 14.05 -29.54
C ILE A 168 -25.32 13.26 -28.92
N ASP A 169 -26.41 13.08 -29.69
CA ASP A 169 -27.30 11.98 -29.50
C ASP A 169 -26.92 10.90 -30.49
N PHE A 170 -26.90 9.64 -30.05
CA PHE A 170 -26.61 8.55 -30.97
C PHE A 170 -27.51 7.35 -30.71
N GLU A 171 -27.81 6.61 -31.77
CA GLU A 171 -28.52 5.35 -31.73
C GLU A 171 -27.88 4.35 -32.72
N GLY A 172 -27.40 3.22 -32.16
CA GLY A 172 -26.67 2.20 -32.90
C GLY A 172 -27.53 1.04 -33.33
N PHE A 173 -27.31 0.56 -34.54
CA PHE A 173 -28.02 -0.55 -35.17
C PHE A 173 -27.03 -1.59 -35.68
N VAL A 174 -27.28 -2.86 -35.41
CA VAL A 174 -26.58 -4.02 -35.96
C VAL A 174 -27.60 -4.84 -36.74
N ASP A 175 -27.32 -5.16 -38.01
CA ASP A 175 -28.23 -5.86 -38.89
C ASP A 175 -29.62 -5.17 -39.03
N GLY A 176 -29.71 -3.86 -38.75
CA GLY A 176 -30.93 -3.06 -38.81
C GLY A 176 -31.76 -3.07 -37.51
N GLU A 177 -31.29 -3.73 -36.47
CA GLU A 177 -31.98 -3.77 -35.18
C GLU A 177 -31.13 -2.96 -34.14
N ALA A 178 -31.83 -2.15 -33.32
CA ALA A 178 -31.21 -1.40 -32.24
C ALA A 178 -30.75 -2.38 -31.14
N PHE A 179 -29.54 -2.17 -30.58
CA PHE A 179 -28.99 -3.03 -29.54
C PHE A 179 -28.89 -2.29 -28.19
N GLU A 180 -28.91 -3.06 -27.11
CA GLU A 180 -28.82 -2.55 -25.76
C GLU A 180 -27.44 -1.93 -25.51
N GLY A 181 -27.41 -0.68 -24.99
CA GLY A 181 -26.20 0.10 -24.81
C GLY A 181 -25.75 0.91 -26.05
N GLY A 182 -26.44 0.75 -27.20
CA GLY A 182 -26.14 1.49 -28.43
C GLY A 182 -26.76 2.88 -28.50
N LYS A 183 -27.48 3.36 -27.47
CA LYS A 183 -28.17 4.64 -27.45
C LYS A 183 -27.69 5.55 -26.34
N GLY A 184 -27.38 6.80 -26.69
CA GLY A 184 -27.06 7.86 -25.73
C GLY A 184 -27.66 9.20 -26.16
N THR A 185 -27.99 10.03 -25.17
CA THR A 185 -28.50 11.39 -25.36
C THR A 185 -27.63 12.38 -24.61
N ASP A 186 -27.38 13.54 -25.22
CA ASP A 186 -26.53 14.60 -24.68
C ASP A 186 -25.14 14.11 -24.23
N TYR A 187 -24.57 13.15 -24.99
CA TYR A 187 -23.30 12.55 -24.65
C TYR A 187 -22.13 13.43 -25.10
N PRO A 188 -21.26 13.90 -24.18
CA PRO A 188 -20.08 14.68 -24.55
C PRO A 188 -18.96 13.75 -25.05
N LEU A 189 -18.66 13.80 -26.32
CA LEU A 189 -17.61 13.02 -26.97
C LEU A 189 -16.48 13.93 -27.44
N THR A 190 -15.28 13.72 -26.90
CA THR A 190 -14.08 14.41 -27.38
C THR A 190 -13.54 13.68 -28.60
N LEU A 191 -13.50 14.37 -29.74
CA LEU A 191 -13.05 13.80 -31.02
C LEU A 191 -11.54 13.55 -30.98
N GLY A 192 -11.13 12.32 -31.33
CA GLY A 192 -9.74 11.88 -31.23
C GLY A 192 -9.29 11.35 -29.90
N SER A 193 -10.20 11.21 -28.94
CA SER A 193 -9.93 10.61 -27.63
C SER A 193 -9.77 9.08 -27.67
N ASN A 194 -10.22 8.44 -28.73
CA ASN A 194 -10.32 6.98 -28.88
C ASN A 194 -11.16 6.30 -27.77
N THR A 195 -12.13 7.01 -27.22
CA THR A 195 -13.05 6.49 -26.19
C THR A 195 -14.14 5.62 -26.79
N PHE A 196 -14.48 5.88 -28.06
CA PHE A 196 -15.46 5.12 -28.83
C PHE A 196 -14.78 4.07 -29.72
N ILE A 197 -15.60 3.27 -30.42
CA ILE A 197 -15.15 2.24 -31.33
C ILE A 197 -14.27 2.90 -32.44
N PRO A 198 -13.13 2.28 -32.80
CA PRO A 198 -12.25 2.84 -33.84
C PRO A 198 -13.02 3.21 -35.11
N GLY A 199 -12.74 4.40 -35.65
CA GLY A 199 -13.42 4.93 -36.84
C GLY A 199 -14.73 5.68 -36.56
N PHE A 200 -15.21 5.72 -35.30
CA PHE A 200 -16.43 6.44 -34.94
C PHE A 200 -16.19 7.96 -34.86
N GLU A 201 -15.20 8.37 -34.08
CA GLU A 201 -14.89 9.78 -33.84
C GLU A 201 -14.38 10.48 -35.10
N GLU A 202 -13.63 9.76 -35.92
CA GLU A 202 -13.08 10.27 -37.19
C GLU A 202 -14.16 10.69 -38.18
N GLN A 203 -15.32 9.99 -38.21
CA GLN A 203 -16.42 10.29 -39.09
C GLN A 203 -17.27 11.47 -38.63
N LEU A 204 -17.16 11.87 -37.37
CA LEU A 204 -17.78 13.08 -36.82
C LEU A 204 -16.93 14.34 -37.04
N VAL A 205 -15.65 14.18 -37.35
CA VAL A 205 -14.78 15.30 -37.72
C VAL A 205 -15.29 15.90 -39.03
N GLY A 206 -15.54 17.21 -39.02
CA GLY A 206 -16.10 17.92 -40.19
C GLY A 206 -17.63 18.13 -40.13
N ALA A 207 -18.31 17.57 -39.11
CA ALA A 207 -19.73 17.84 -38.89
C ALA A 207 -19.94 19.20 -38.24
N ASN A 208 -21.11 19.80 -38.48
CA ASN A 208 -21.53 21.07 -37.84
C ASN A 208 -22.59 20.81 -36.79
N THR A 209 -22.79 21.79 -35.93
CA THR A 209 -23.91 21.78 -35.00
C THR A 209 -25.25 21.70 -35.75
N GLY A 210 -26.06 20.71 -35.39
CA GLY A 210 -27.34 20.41 -35.99
C GLY A 210 -27.27 19.37 -37.12
N ASP A 211 -26.07 18.89 -37.49
CA ASP A 211 -25.93 17.86 -38.55
C ASP A 211 -26.37 16.49 -38.01
N HIS A 212 -26.98 15.72 -38.89
CA HIS A 212 -27.27 14.30 -38.72
C HIS A 212 -26.23 13.48 -39.50
N VAL A 213 -25.42 12.70 -38.80
CA VAL A 213 -24.30 11.95 -39.35
C VAL A 213 -24.54 10.45 -39.17
N GLU A 214 -24.46 9.70 -40.29
CA GLU A 214 -24.50 8.22 -40.24
C GLU A 214 -23.06 7.70 -40.13
N VAL A 215 -22.71 7.13 -38.99
CA VAL A 215 -21.37 6.61 -38.65
C VAL A 215 -21.37 5.09 -38.81
N LYS A 216 -20.51 4.56 -39.71
CA LYS A 216 -20.34 3.13 -39.96
C LYS A 216 -19.05 2.63 -39.36
N VAL A 217 -19.13 1.66 -38.43
CA VAL A 217 -17.98 1.09 -37.77
C VAL A 217 -18.13 -0.41 -37.62
N THR A 218 -16.99 -1.08 -37.43
CA THR A 218 -16.96 -2.51 -37.09
C THR A 218 -16.47 -2.68 -35.69
N PHE A 219 -17.20 -3.43 -34.86
CA PHE A 219 -16.77 -3.74 -33.52
C PHE A 219 -15.48 -4.57 -33.52
N PRO A 220 -14.52 -4.30 -32.64
CA PRO A 220 -13.33 -5.13 -32.48
C PRO A 220 -13.68 -6.60 -32.19
N GLU A 221 -12.85 -7.54 -32.64
CA GLU A 221 -13.05 -8.98 -32.37
C GLU A 221 -13.00 -9.34 -30.87
N GLU A 222 -12.29 -8.56 -30.07
CA GLU A 222 -12.16 -8.72 -28.61
C GLU A 222 -13.12 -7.80 -27.81
N TYR A 223 -14.25 -7.42 -28.40
CA TYR A 223 -15.21 -6.54 -27.70
C TYR A 223 -15.88 -7.26 -26.52
N GLN A 224 -16.11 -6.54 -25.43
CA GLN A 224 -16.65 -7.10 -24.18
C GLN A 224 -18.01 -7.80 -24.37
N ALA A 225 -18.88 -7.24 -25.22
CA ALA A 225 -20.15 -7.86 -25.61
C ALA A 225 -19.92 -8.82 -26.79
N LYS A 226 -19.81 -10.12 -26.50
CA LYS A 226 -19.54 -11.17 -27.52
C LYS A 226 -20.56 -11.21 -28.67
N GLU A 227 -21.76 -10.71 -28.44
CA GLU A 227 -22.84 -10.66 -29.44
C GLU A 227 -22.60 -9.58 -30.49
N LEU A 228 -21.76 -8.58 -30.19
CA LEU A 228 -21.44 -7.46 -31.07
C LEU A 228 -20.03 -7.60 -31.70
N ALA A 229 -19.15 -8.43 -31.11
CA ALA A 229 -17.78 -8.59 -31.56
C ALA A 229 -17.68 -8.94 -33.06
N GLY A 230 -16.87 -8.19 -33.80
CA GLY A 230 -16.64 -8.37 -35.23
C GLY A 230 -17.82 -7.98 -36.15
N LYS A 231 -18.94 -7.47 -35.62
CA LYS A 231 -20.09 -7.07 -36.45
C LYS A 231 -19.99 -5.63 -36.92
N GLU A 232 -20.56 -5.38 -38.08
CA GLU A 232 -20.75 -4.03 -38.58
C GLU A 232 -21.94 -3.37 -37.88
N ALA A 233 -21.76 -2.12 -37.47
CA ALA A 233 -22.78 -1.31 -36.85
C ALA A 233 -22.91 0.04 -37.55
N VAL A 234 -24.13 0.53 -37.59
CA VAL A 234 -24.47 1.85 -38.12
C VAL A 234 -25.05 2.69 -37.00
N PHE A 235 -24.41 3.80 -36.69
CA PHE A 235 -24.90 4.74 -35.69
C PHE A 235 -25.48 5.97 -36.39
N GLN A 236 -26.68 6.34 -35.97
CA GLN A 236 -27.30 7.61 -36.33
C GLN A 236 -26.94 8.60 -35.23
N CYS A 237 -26.19 9.65 -35.57
CA CYS A 237 -25.69 10.63 -34.67
C CYS A 237 -26.22 12.02 -34.97
N ASP A 238 -26.83 12.68 -34.00
CA ASP A 238 -27.25 14.08 -34.09
C ASP A 238 -26.24 14.93 -33.28
N VAL A 239 -25.55 15.86 -33.97
CA VAL A 239 -24.59 16.76 -33.33
C VAL A 239 -25.32 17.98 -32.74
N LYS A 240 -25.49 18.04 -31.44
CA LYS A 240 -26.24 19.12 -30.78
C LYS A 240 -25.39 20.36 -30.51
N LYS A 241 -24.16 20.17 -30.12
CA LYS A 241 -23.26 21.25 -29.75
C LYS A 241 -21.81 20.83 -30.00
N ILE A 242 -21.00 21.77 -30.40
CA ILE A 242 -19.56 21.59 -30.54
C ILE A 242 -18.88 22.57 -29.58
N GLU A 243 -17.99 22.09 -28.75
CA GLU A 243 -17.18 22.85 -27.82
C GLU A 243 -15.71 22.63 -28.12
N ALA A 244 -14.96 23.71 -28.20
CA ALA A 244 -13.51 23.66 -28.39
C ALA A 244 -12.84 24.13 -27.09
N LYS A 245 -11.69 23.52 -26.78
CA LYS A 245 -10.79 24.05 -25.75
C LYS A 245 -9.98 25.18 -26.36
N GLU A 246 -10.23 26.42 -25.96
CA GLU A 246 -9.38 27.54 -26.26
C GLU A 246 -8.24 27.59 -25.27
N LEU A 247 -7.03 27.37 -25.76
CA LEU A 247 -5.83 27.45 -24.95
C LEU A 247 -5.44 28.92 -24.80
N PRO A 248 -5.12 29.40 -23.57
CA PRO A 248 -4.59 30.75 -23.39
C PRO A 248 -3.26 30.89 -24.14
N GLU A 249 -2.93 32.09 -24.60
CA GLU A 249 -1.63 32.35 -25.20
C GLU A 249 -0.54 32.23 -24.13
N LEU A 250 0.64 31.68 -24.52
CA LEU A 250 1.80 31.60 -23.63
C LEU A 250 2.53 32.94 -23.63
N ASP A 251 2.08 33.86 -22.81
CA ASP A 251 2.62 35.21 -22.64
C ASP A 251 2.80 35.57 -21.16
N ASP A 252 3.16 36.81 -20.87
CA ASP A 252 3.38 37.29 -19.51
C ASP A 252 2.08 37.36 -18.70
N ASP A 253 0.93 37.52 -19.35
CA ASP A 253 -0.35 37.52 -18.66
C ASP A 253 -0.74 36.09 -18.22
N PHE A 254 -0.43 35.09 -19.06
CA PHE A 254 -0.56 33.69 -18.67
C PHE A 254 0.32 33.34 -17.45
N ALA A 255 1.58 33.80 -17.46
CA ALA A 255 2.48 33.56 -16.32
C ALA A 255 1.94 34.14 -15.00
N LYS A 256 1.35 35.34 -15.02
CA LYS A 256 0.71 35.97 -13.85
C LYS A 256 -0.54 35.24 -13.38
N ASP A 257 -1.29 34.66 -14.33
CA ASP A 257 -2.53 33.96 -13.99
C ASP A 257 -2.29 32.59 -13.32
N VAL A 258 -1.18 31.90 -13.71
CA VAL A 258 -0.91 30.52 -13.25
C VAL A 258 0.21 30.42 -12.21
N SER A 259 0.94 31.51 -11.95
CA SER A 259 2.11 31.51 -11.07
C SER A 259 2.29 32.82 -10.32
N GLU A 260 3.33 32.92 -9.50
CA GLU A 260 3.73 34.14 -8.78
C GLU A 260 4.69 35.04 -9.61
N PHE A 261 4.99 34.68 -10.87
CA PHE A 261 5.95 35.38 -11.70
C PHE A 261 5.27 36.40 -12.61
N ASP A 262 5.98 37.52 -12.85
CA ASP A 262 5.47 38.62 -13.69
C ASP A 262 5.70 38.38 -15.18
N THR A 263 6.63 37.51 -15.56
CA THR A 263 7.01 37.23 -16.96
C THR A 263 7.03 35.74 -17.27
N LEU A 264 6.70 35.41 -18.54
CA LEU A 264 6.80 34.03 -19.01
C LEU A 264 8.24 33.48 -18.94
N ALA A 265 9.23 34.34 -19.09
CA ALA A 265 10.63 33.94 -19.01
C ALA A 265 11.00 33.46 -17.60
N GLU A 266 10.60 34.19 -16.56
CA GLU A 266 10.83 33.79 -15.16
C GLU A 266 10.05 32.51 -14.83
N TYR A 267 8.84 32.38 -15.28
CA TYR A 267 8.05 31.18 -15.09
C TYR A 267 8.69 29.94 -15.78
N LYS A 268 9.22 30.10 -17.00
CA LYS A 268 9.98 29.03 -17.69
C LYS A 268 11.24 28.61 -16.92
N GLU A 269 11.98 29.56 -16.36
CA GLU A 269 13.14 29.26 -15.53
C GLU A 269 12.74 28.49 -14.27
N ASP A 270 11.67 28.85 -13.63
CA ASP A 270 11.13 28.13 -12.44
C ASP A 270 10.67 26.71 -12.80
N VAL A 271 9.90 26.53 -13.87
CA VAL A 271 9.51 25.22 -14.38
C VAL A 271 10.74 24.37 -14.69
N LYS A 272 11.76 24.93 -15.34
CA LYS A 272 13.00 24.22 -15.65
C LYS A 272 13.74 23.81 -14.36
N LYS A 273 13.80 24.71 -13.37
CA LYS A 273 14.39 24.42 -12.05
C LYS A 273 13.65 23.29 -11.34
N ASN A 274 12.32 23.36 -11.26
CA ASN A 274 11.49 22.35 -10.62
C ASN A 274 11.62 20.98 -11.30
N LEU A 275 11.66 20.94 -12.63
CA LEU A 275 11.89 19.72 -13.40
C LEU A 275 13.30 19.16 -13.15
N THR A 276 14.31 20.03 -13.04
CA THR A 276 15.70 19.63 -12.76
C THR A 276 15.82 19.04 -11.37
N GLU A 277 15.23 19.68 -10.36
CA GLU A 277 15.20 19.17 -8.99
C GLU A 277 14.47 17.81 -8.91
N LYS A 278 13.33 17.70 -9.57
CA LYS A 278 12.57 16.46 -9.65
C LYS A 278 13.36 15.34 -10.33
N LYS A 279 13.96 15.61 -11.51
CA LYS A 279 14.77 14.60 -12.20
C LYS A 279 15.98 14.18 -11.37
N ALA A 280 16.65 15.12 -10.67
CA ALA A 280 17.75 14.81 -9.79
C ALA A 280 17.32 13.92 -8.63
N GLU A 281 16.15 14.18 -8.05
CA GLU A 281 15.60 13.35 -6.98
C GLU A 281 15.19 11.96 -7.49
N ASP A 282 14.53 11.89 -8.66
CA ASP A 282 14.14 10.62 -9.29
C ASP A 282 15.38 9.78 -9.68
N ALA A 283 16.42 10.43 -10.23
CA ALA A 283 17.70 9.78 -10.54
C ALA A 283 18.41 9.26 -9.28
N ARG A 284 18.40 10.04 -8.20
CA ARG A 284 18.94 9.61 -6.92
C ARG A 284 18.20 8.39 -6.37
N ARG A 285 16.87 8.41 -6.41
CA ARG A 285 16.06 7.26 -5.98
C ARG A 285 16.33 6.03 -6.84
N ALA A 286 16.36 6.19 -8.15
CA ALA A 286 16.69 5.10 -9.07
C ALA A 286 18.07 4.51 -8.82
N LYS A 287 19.07 5.35 -8.51
CA LYS A 287 20.41 4.92 -8.12
C LYS A 287 20.41 4.16 -6.79
N GLU A 288 19.70 4.67 -5.78
CA GLU A 288 19.51 4.01 -4.49
C GLU A 288 18.86 2.65 -4.66
N ASP A 289 17.75 2.57 -5.41
CA ASP A 289 17.02 1.33 -5.67
C ASP A 289 17.89 0.29 -6.41
N ALA A 290 18.62 0.72 -7.45
CA ALA A 290 19.52 -0.15 -8.18
C ALA A 290 20.69 -0.67 -7.33
N ALA A 291 21.24 0.18 -6.46
CA ALA A 291 22.29 -0.21 -5.51
C ALA A 291 21.75 -1.20 -4.48
N VAL A 292 20.56 -0.95 -3.93
CA VAL A 292 19.87 -1.85 -2.99
C VAL A 292 19.66 -3.23 -3.62
N ASP A 293 19.15 -3.29 -4.86
CA ASP A 293 18.91 -4.55 -5.54
C ASP A 293 20.20 -5.36 -5.72
N LYS A 294 21.27 -4.73 -6.16
CA LYS A 294 22.57 -5.40 -6.33
C LYS A 294 23.19 -5.89 -5.01
N VAL A 295 23.04 -5.12 -3.93
CA VAL A 295 23.52 -5.55 -2.60
C VAL A 295 22.74 -6.78 -2.13
N ILE A 296 21.41 -6.81 -2.35
CA ILE A 296 20.56 -7.94 -2.00
C ILE A 296 20.97 -9.19 -2.81
N GLU A 297 21.23 -9.05 -4.12
CA GLU A 297 21.69 -10.14 -4.97
C GLU A 297 23.03 -10.74 -4.50
N ASN A 298 23.93 -9.91 -3.99
CA ASN A 298 25.24 -10.34 -3.49
C ASN A 298 25.19 -10.93 -2.07
N ALA A 299 24.12 -10.68 -1.31
CA ALA A 299 23.99 -11.15 0.07
C ALA A 299 23.37 -12.55 0.14
N GLN A 300 23.76 -13.33 1.17
CA GLN A 300 23.17 -14.63 1.44
C GLN A 300 22.43 -14.61 2.78
N MET A 301 21.18 -15.07 2.76
CA MET A 301 20.33 -15.15 3.94
C MET A 301 19.24 -16.21 3.73
N ASP A 302 18.84 -16.88 4.79
CA ASP A 302 17.73 -17.86 4.78
C ASP A 302 16.52 -17.27 5.54
N ILE A 303 15.55 -16.73 4.79
CA ILE A 303 14.39 -16.02 5.34
C ILE A 303 13.27 -17.03 5.60
N PRO A 304 12.81 -17.17 6.86
CA PRO A 304 11.69 -18.04 7.20
C PRO A 304 10.37 -17.58 6.54
N GLU A 305 9.57 -18.53 6.06
CA GLU A 305 8.23 -18.24 5.48
C GLU A 305 7.34 -17.48 6.48
N ALA A 306 7.41 -17.81 7.77
CA ALA A 306 6.66 -17.12 8.82
C ALA A 306 6.99 -15.62 8.94
N MET A 307 8.24 -15.23 8.60
CA MET A 307 8.63 -13.82 8.55
C MET A 307 8.01 -13.12 7.35
N ILE A 308 7.99 -13.80 6.18
CA ILE A 308 7.36 -13.29 4.95
C ILE A 308 5.85 -13.12 5.16
N GLU A 309 5.20 -14.12 5.75
CA GLU A 309 3.76 -14.04 6.06
C GLU A 309 3.44 -12.88 7.02
N THR A 310 4.27 -12.69 8.06
CA THR A 310 4.10 -11.60 9.01
C THR A 310 4.23 -10.24 8.32
N GLN A 311 5.26 -10.06 7.49
CA GLN A 311 5.47 -8.82 6.73
C GLN A 311 4.34 -8.57 5.72
N THR A 312 3.90 -9.61 5.02
CA THR A 312 2.78 -9.51 4.07
C THR A 312 1.49 -9.06 4.77
N ARG A 313 1.22 -9.61 5.95
CA ARG A 313 0.05 -9.23 6.76
C ARG A 313 0.12 -7.78 7.23
N GLN A 314 1.30 -7.33 7.67
CA GLN A 314 1.51 -5.92 8.02
C GLN A 314 1.28 -4.98 6.83
N MET A 315 1.78 -5.35 5.64
CA MET A 315 1.55 -4.57 4.42
C MET A 315 0.05 -4.52 4.04
N LEU A 316 -0.68 -5.61 4.23
CA LEU A 316 -2.13 -5.64 4.01
C LEU A 316 -2.87 -4.73 5.00
N ASP A 317 -2.47 -4.76 6.29
CA ASP A 317 -3.05 -3.90 7.32
C ASP A 317 -2.78 -2.41 7.04
N ASP A 318 -1.58 -2.06 6.56
CA ASP A 318 -1.22 -0.71 6.17
C ASP A 318 -2.00 -0.25 4.92
N PHE A 319 -2.22 -1.15 3.97
CA PHE A 319 -3.08 -0.89 2.82
C PHE A 319 -4.51 -0.63 3.26
N ALA A 320 -5.06 -1.47 4.15
CA ALA A 320 -6.41 -1.32 4.68
C ALA A 320 -6.60 0.03 5.39
N ARG A 321 -5.62 0.46 6.20
CA ARG A 321 -5.65 1.77 6.88
C ARG A 321 -5.64 2.93 5.88
N ARG A 322 -4.82 2.85 4.83
CA ARG A 322 -4.80 3.89 3.77
C ARG A 322 -6.13 3.98 3.03
N MET A 323 -6.72 2.84 2.66
CA MET A 323 -8.04 2.80 2.02
C MET A 323 -9.10 3.40 2.93
N GLN A 324 -9.09 3.06 4.21
CA GLN A 324 -10.03 3.60 5.19
C GLN A 324 -9.90 5.12 5.37
N SER A 325 -8.66 5.65 5.33
CA SER A 325 -8.43 7.11 5.38
C SER A 325 -8.99 7.85 4.15
N GLN A 326 -9.11 7.16 3.02
CA GLN A 326 -9.74 7.66 1.79
C GLN A 326 -11.25 7.39 1.73
N GLY A 327 -11.84 6.85 2.80
CA GLY A 327 -13.28 6.58 2.90
C GLY A 327 -13.74 5.28 2.22
N LEU A 328 -12.81 4.40 1.83
CA LEU A 328 -13.13 3.13 1.18
C LEU A 328 -12.80 1.96 2.12
N SER A 329 -13.75 1.04 2.34
CA SER A 329 -13.50 -0.17 3.10
C SER A 329 -12.86 -1.27 2.23
N MET A 330 -12.11 -2.19 2.87
CA MET A 330 -11.56 -3.36 2.17
C MET A 330 -12.63 -4.22 1.50
N GLU A 331 -13.79 -4.33 2.12
CA GLU A 331 -14.93 -5.07 1.56
C GLU A 331 -15.43 -4.43 0.25
N GLN A 332 -15.59 -3.11 0.22
CA GLN A 332 -15.94 -2.37 -0.99
C GLN A 332 -14.86 -2.50 -2.08
N TYR A 333 -13.58 -2.40 -1.70
CA TYR A 333 -12.48 -2.59 -2.62
C TYR A 333 -12.53 -3.97 -3.30
N PHE A 334 -12.74 -5.04 -2.54
CA PHE A 334 -12.85 -6.40 -3.10
C PHE A 334 -14.10 -6.59 -3.97
N GLN A 335 -15.20 -5.92 -3.64
CA GLN A 335 -16.40 -5.93 -4.50
C GLN A 335 -16.16 -5.27 -5.85
N PHE A 336 -15.40 -4.15 -5.88
CA PHE A 336 -15.08 -3.44 -7.12
C PHE A 336 -14.04 -4.16 -7.97
N THR A 337 -13.02 -4.74 -7.34
CA THR A 337 -11.89 -5.35 -8.07
C THR A 337 -12.06 -6.82 -8.37
N GLY A 338 -13.01 -7.51 -7.70
CA GLY A 338 -13.20 -8.96 -7.79
C GLY A 338 -12.03 -9.77 -7.19
N GLN A 339 -11.11 -9.13 -6.46
CA GLN A 339 -9.98 -9.79 -5.80
C GLN A 339 -10.39 -10.41 -4.46
N SER A 340 -9.57 -11.33 -3.95
CA SER A 340 -9.70 -11.89 -2.61
C SER A 340 -8.50 -11.50 -1.75
N VAL A 341 -8.68 -11.57 -0.42
CA VAL A 341 -7.59 -11.34 0.56
C VAL A 341 -6.41 -12.25 0.28
N ASP A 342 -6.66 -13.55 0.03
CA ASP A 342 -5.60 -14.55 -0.18
C ASP A 342 -4.78 -14.22 -1.43
N LYS A 343 -5.45 -13.85 -2.54
CA LYS A 343 -4.75 -13.46 -3.77
C LYS A 343 -3.94 -12.19 -3.57
N MET A 344 -4.48 -11.21 -2.89
CA MET A 344 -3.77 -9.97 -2.58
C MET A 344 -2.54 -10.22 -1.70
N MET A 345 -2.65 -11.11 -0.70
CA MET A 345 -1.50 -11.52 0.10
C MET A 345 -0.45 -12.23 -0.75
N GLU A 346 -0.86 -13.11 -1.68
CA GLU A 346 0.07 -13.80 -2.58
C GLU A 346 0.81 -12.80 -3.49
N ASP A 347 0.10 -11.84 -4.06
CA ASP A 347 0.66 -10.79 -4.92
C ASP A 347 1.61 -9.84 -4.15
N MET A 348 1.42 -9.68 -2.84
CA MET A 348 2.29 -8.87 -1.98
C MET A 348 3.56 -9.60 -1.49
N LYS A 349 3.60 -10.94 -1.52
CA LYS A 349 4.75 -11.72 -1.00
C LYS A 349 6.10 -11.33 -1.61
N PRO A 350 6.25 -11.13 -2.93
CA PRO A 350 7.55 -10.73 -3.50
C PRO A 350 8.04 -9.39 -2.96
N GLN A 351 7.13 -8.42 -2.79
CA GLN A 351 7.47 -7.12 -2.24
C GLN A 351 7.79 -7.21 -0.73
N ALA A 352 7.07 -8.04 0.01
CA ALA A 352 7.37 -8.32 1.42
C ALA A 352 8.76 -8.95 1.58
N LEU A 353 9.11 -9.92 0.74
CA LEU A 353 10.43 -10.55 0.72
C LEU A 353 11.53 -9.51 0.45
N LYS A 354 11.37 -8.69 -0.60
CA LYS A 354 12.34 -7.62 -0.91
C LYS A 354 12.51 -6.65 0.26
N ARG A 355 11.42 -6.27 0.93
CA ARG A 355 11.45 -5.37 2.09
C ARG A 355 12.21 -5.96 3.27
N ILE A 356 12.02 -7.26 3.54
CA ILE A 356 12.75 -8.00 4.57
C ILE A 356 14.25 -8.07 4.22
N GLN A 357 14.57 -8.44 2.98
CA GLN A 357 15.96 -8.54 2.49
C GLN A 357 16.67 -7.19 2.63
N THR A 358 16.06 -6.11 2.14
CA THR A 358 16.61 -4.76 2.27
C THR A 358 16.90 -4.43 3.73
N ARG A 359 15.92 -4.62 4.61
CA ARG A 359 16.09 -4.32 6.04
C ARG A 359 17.23 -5.10 6.66
N LEU A 360 17.26 -6.42 6.51
CA LEU A 360 18.26 -7.30 7.11
C LEU A 360 19.67 -6.98 6.61
N VAL A 361 19.83 -6.77 5.30
CA VAL A 361 21.12 -6.46 4.69
C VAL A 361 21.65 -5.11 5.16
N PHE A 362 20.83 -4.08 5.15
CA PHE A 362 21.27 -2.74 5.53
C PHE A 362 21.39 -2.57 7.04
N GLU A 363 20.66 -3.28 7.88
CA GLU A 363 20.94 -3.42 9.30
C GLU A 363 22.34 -4.03 9.52
N LYS A 364 22.69 -5.07 8.75
CA LYS A 364 24.00 -5.70 8.85
C LYS A 364 25.13 -4.80 8.35
N ILE A 365 24.91 -4.03 7.28
CA ILE A 365 25.87 -3.01 6.81
C ILE A 365 26.05 -1.91 7.87
N ALA A 366 24.97 -1.41 8.46
CA ALA A 366 25.04 -0.41 9.52
C ALA A 366 25.84 -0.90 10.74
N GLU A 367 25.69 -2.19 11.09
CA GLU A 367 26.46 -2.83 12.15
C GLU A 367 27.96 -2.92 11.81
N VAL A 368 28.30 -3.42 10.61
CA VAL A 368 29.68 -3.59 10.15
C VAL A 368 30.42 -2.26 9.99
N GLU A 369 29.75 -1.24 9.46
CA GLU A 369 30.29 0.11 9.27
C GLU A 369 30.16 0.98 10.53
N ASN A 370 29.56 0.44 11.63
CA ASN A 370 29.31 1.14 12.89
C ASN A 370 28.57 2.48 12.67
N ILE A 371 27.52 2.46 11.82
CA ILE A 371 26.72 3.63 11.50
C ILE A 371 25.73 3.87 12.63
N GLN A 372 25.83 5.03 13.25
CA GLN A 372 24.88 5.47 14.26
C GLN A 372 24.41 6.89 13.95
N PRO A 373 23.11 7.19 14.11
CA PRO A 373 22.63 8.55 14.01
C PRO A 373 23.13 9.38 15.19
N THR A 374 23.49 10.62 14.94
CA THR A 374 23.85 11.57 15.99
C THR A 374 22.61 12.08 16.72
N GLU A 375 22.79 12.65 17.91
CA GLU A 375 21.64 13.24 18.66
C GLU A 375 20.99 14.40 17.89
N ASP A 376 21.77 15.16 17.13
CA ASP A 376 21.25 16.27 16.32
C ASP A 376 20.37 15.75 15.17
N GLU A 377 20.79 14.69 14.47
CA GLU A 377 20.01 14.05 13.41
C GLU A 377 18.69 13.47 13.97
N VAL A 378 18.74 12.83 15.14
CA VAL A 378 17.55 12.31 15.81
C VAL A 378 16.57 13.45 16.16
N ASN A 379 17.08 14.56 16.69
CA ASN A 379 16.25 15.72 17.03
C ASN A 379 15.66 16.40 15.78
N GLU A 380 16.43 16.44 14.67
CA GLU A 380 15.91 16.94 13.39
C GLU A 380 14.77 16.07 12.85
N GLU A 381 14.89 14.75 12.93
CA GLU A 381 13.85 13.83 12.49
C GLU A 381 12.59 13.96 13.36
N ILE A 382 12.75 14.08 14.68
CA ILE A 382 11.64 14.37 15.60
C ILE A 382 10.97 15.70 15.23
N SER A 383 11.73 16.72 14.85
CA SER A 383 11.20 18.02 14.46
C SER A 383 10.38 17.93 13.17
N LYS A 384 10.87 17.20 12.16
CA LYS A 384 10.11 16.93 10.92
C LYS A 384 8.79 16.18 11.18
N MET A 385 8.86 15.15 12.05
CA MET A 385 7.66 14.44 12.45
C MET A 385 6.67 15.35 13.19
N ALA A 386 7.16 16.20 14.10
CA ALA A 386 6.34 17.13 14.87
C ALA A 386 5.62 18.15 13.95
N GLU A 387 6.29 18.65 12.92
CA GLU A 387 5.69 19.52 11.90
C GLU A 387 4.56 18.81 11.14
N MET A 388 4.78 17.54 10.74
CA MET A 388 3.78 16.73 10.05
C MET A 388 2.53 16.50 10.90
N TYR A 389 2.71 16.26 12.21
CA TYR A 389 1.61 16.09 13.16
C TYR A 389 1.08 17.41 13.73
N LYS A 390 1.64 18.56 13.33
CA LYS A 390 1.29 19.90 13.85
C LYS A 390 1.40 19.97 15.37
N MET A 391 2.46 19.38 15.91
CA MET A 391 2.77 19.32 17.35
C MET A 391 4.10 20.02 17.64
N GLU A 392 4.36 20.34 18.91
CA GLU A 392 5.66 20.82 19.37
C GLU A 392 6.63 19.62 19.49
N ALA A 393 7.88 19.77 19.05
CA ALA A 393 8.87 18.67 19.03
C ALA A 393 9.13 18.09 20.44
N ASP A 394 9.16 18.94 21.48
CA ASP A 394 9.36 18.49 22.85
C ASP A 394 8.19 17.61 23.34
N LYS A 395 6.96 17.96 22.99
CA LYS A 395 5.77 17.14 23.33
C LYS A 395 5.78 15.80 22.62
N LEU A 396 6.20 15.78 21.34
CA LEU A 396 6.32 14.53 20.59
C LEU A 396 7.41 13.64 21.21
N LYS A 397 8.55 14.21 21.59
CA LYS A 397 9.66 13.50 22.24
C LYS A 397 9.25 12.85 23.56
N ASP A 398 8.42 13.54 24.36
CA ASP A 398 7.89 12.99 25.63
C ASP A 398 6.87 11.86 25.40
N LEU A 399 6.19 11.84 24.27
CA LEU A 399 5.23 10.80 23.89
C LEU A 399 5.89 9.56 23.28
N ILE A 400 7.06 9.71 22.66
CA ILE A 400 7.83 8.59 22.11
C ILE A 400 8.48 7.84 23.27
N GLY A 401 8.12 6.56 23.43
CA GLY A 401 8.74 5.69 24.41
C GLY A 401 10.21 5.35 24.09
N GLU A 402 10.94 4.79 25.07
CA GLU A 402 12.34 4.40 24.86
C GLU A 402 12.50 3.38 23.74
N ASN A 403 11.57 2.44 23.61
CA ASN A 403 11.60 1.40 22.57
C ASN A 403 11.37 1.99 21.18
N GLU A 404 10.43 2.91 21.03
CA GLU A 404 10.15 3.60 19.77
C GLU A 404 11.33 4.49 19.35
N MET A 405 11.97 5.15 20.32
CA MET A 405 13.18 5.94 20.08
C MET A 405 14.33 5.06 19.61
N GLU A 406 14.53 3.89 20.20
CA GLU A 406 15.56 2.95 19.78
C GLU A 406 15.28 2.39 18.38
N GLN A 407 14.02 2.08 18.10
CA GLN A 407 13.61 1.65 16.77
C GLN A 407 13.85 2.74 15.71
N MET A 408 13.49 3.99 16.01
CA MET A 408 13.74 5.12 15.12
C MET A 408 15.23 5.29 14.82
N LYS A 409 16.10 5.16 15.82
CA LYS A 409 17.57 5.22 15.62
C LYS A 409 18.06 4.09 14.72
N LYS A 410 17.52 2.88 14.85
CA LYS A 410 17.84 1.74 13.96
C LYS A 410 17.40 2.03 12.52
N ASP A 411 16.19 2.53 12.34
CA ASP A 411 15.67 2.85 11.01
C ASP A 411 16.48 3.98 10.34
N MET A 412 16.90 5.00 11.10
CA MET A 412 17.82 6.04 10.62
C MET A 412 19.21 5.49 10.26
N ALA A 413 19.74 4.55 11.03
CA ALA A 413 21.02 3.91 10.71
C ALA A 413 20.92 3.08 9.41
N VAL A 414 19.82 2.38 9.20
CA VAL A 414 19.53 1.68 7.94
C VAL A 414 19.47 2.65 6.76
N GLN A 415 18.78 3.77 6.89
CA GLN A 415 18.70 4.78 5.83
C GLN A 415 20.08 5.38 5.51
N LYS A 416 20.90 5.66 6.52
CA LYS A 416 22.28 6.12 6.33
C LYS A 416 23.14 5.07 5.64
N ALA A 417 22.93 3.79 5.93
CA ALA A 417 23.63 2.70 5.25
C ALA A 417 23.23 2.59 3.77
N VAL A 418 21.94 2.79 3.44
CA VAL A 418 21.47 2.88 2.04
C VAL A 418 22.17 4.03 1.31
N THR A 419 22.19 5.21 1.90
CA THR A 419 22.87 6.40 1.33
C THR A 419 24.36 6.13 1.11
N LEU A 420 25.04 5.54 2.10
CA LEU A 420 26.47 5.22 2.00
C LEU A 420 26.75 4.27 0.82
N VAL A 421 25.92 3.26 0.63
CA VAL A 421 26.08 2.30 -0.47
C VAL A 421 25.78 2.96 -1.82
N ALA A 422 24.72 3.76 -1.90
CA ALA A 422 24.36 4.48 -3.12
C ALA A 422 25.43 5.52 -3.53
N ASP A 423 26.02 6.22 -2.55
CA ASP A 423 27.11 7.18 -2.79
C ASP A 423 28.40 6.49 -3.26
N ALA A 424 28.66 5.27 -2.78
CA ALA A 424 29.79 4.46 -3.20
C ALA A 424 29.55 3.74 -4.54
N ALA A 425 28.33 3.73 -5.07
CA ALA A 425 27.99 3.09 -6.34
C ALA A 425 28.48 3.92 -7.54
N VAL A 426 29.00 3.23 -8.55
CA VAL A 426 29.54 3.82 -9.78
C VAL A 426 28.48 3.72 -10.88
N GLU A 427 28.14 4.86 -11.46
CA GLU A 427 27.26 4.91 -12.61
C GLU A 427 27.99 4.50 -13.89
N ALA A 428 27.47 3.46 -14.56
CA ALA A 428 28.05 2.88 -15.77
C ALA A 428 27.06 2.83 -16.94
#